data_de963f6c05711112772dcbda57ea6ff8
#
_entry.id   de963f6c05711112772dcbda57ea6ff8
#
_cell.length_a   1.000
_cell.length_b   1.000
_cell.length_c   1.000
_cell.angle_alpha   90.00
_cell.angle_beta   90.00
_cell.angle_gamma   90.00
#
_symmetry.space_group_name_H-M   'P 1'
#
loop_
_entity.id
_entity.type
_entity.pdbx_description
1 polymer ?
#
loop_
_entity_poly.entity_id
_entity_poly.type
_entity_poly.pdbx_seq_one_letter_code
_entity_poly.pdbx_strand_id
1 'polypeptide(L)'
;PAEAWMVYGLQDVVRLRQMLDQSDAEEDYKRYERQKLDALLGWCETLGCRRRALLEYFGDTLKKDCGNCDGCLEPVASWDGLEAARKLLSAVYRTGQRFGAAHVVDVLVGKDTEKVLQNQHQQLSVFGIGSDISPQKWRSVIRQLIIMGYLRADAERYGALVLTESSRTVLRGETPVSFREDPVKTKTHRSRSRQATDISPEDADLWDALKACRRDLADEQGVPAYVIFHDKTLHDMLQRRPRDATELLSVNGVGQAKLERYGQRFLEVLADQAGP
;
A
#
# COMPACT_ATOMS: atom_id res chain seq x y z
N PRO A 1 -12.61 -23.36 8.51
CA PRO A 1 -12.00 -22.13 9.01
C PRO A 1 -12.03 -21.08 7.93
N ALA A 2 -12.37 -19.84 8.29
CA ALA A 2 -12.34 -18.70 7.38
C ALA A 2 -11.25 -17.74 7.84
N GLU A 3 -10.46 -17.21 6.88
CA GLU A 3 -9.43 -16.20 7.13
C GLU A 3 -9.83 -14.90 6.43
N ALA A 4 -9.64 -13.78 7.11
CA ALA A 4 -9.88 -12.45 6.56
C ALA A 4 -8.57 -11.66 6.56
N TRP A 5 -8.20 -11.14 5.40
CA TRP A 5 -6.97 -10.37 5.20
C TRP A 5 -7.32 -8.95 4.78
N MET A 6 -6.65 -7.98 5.37
CA MET A 6 -6.74 -6.59 4.97
C MET A 6 -5.33 -6.00 4.81
N VAL A 7 -5.13 -5.28 3.71
CA VAL A 7 -3.89 -4.54 3.44
C VAL A 7 -4.25 -3.07 3.25
N TYR A 8 -3.61 -2.19 4.00
CA TYR A 8 -3.80 -0.74 3.87
C TYR A 8 -2.51 0.00 4.22
N GLY A 9 -2.42 1.25 3.80
CA GLY A 9 -1.30 2.14 4.10
C GLY A 9 -1.78 3.56 4.42
N LEU A 10 -0.83 4.45 4.71
CA LEU A 10 -1.14 5.85 5.04
C LEU A 10 -1.96 6.54 3.94
N GLN A 11 -1.65 6.26 2.67
CA GLN A 11 -2.38 6.87 1.55
C GLN A 11 -3.85 6.44 1.50
N ASP A 12 -4.15 5.18 1.83
CA ASP A 12 -5.53 4.68 1.86
C ASP A 12 -6.33 5.37 2.96
N VAL A 13 -5.73 5.53 4.14
CA VAL A 13 -6.35 6.26 5.27
C VAL A 13 -6.65 7.71 4.89
N VAL A 14 -5.67 8.41 4.31
CA VAL A 14 -5.83 9.80 3.88
C VAL A 14 -6.92 9.91 2.82
N ARG A 15 -6.90 9.04 1.81
CA ARG A 15 -7.87 9.03 0.70
C ARG A 15 -9.30 8.77 1.19
N LEU A 16 -9.49 7.79 2.06
CA LEU A 16 -10.82 7.48 2.60
C LEU A 16 -11.37 8.66 3.43
N ARG A 17 -10.56 9.30 4.25
CA ARG A 17 -10.97 10.51 4.97
C ARG A 17 -11.31 11.65 4.02
N GLN A 18 -10.52 11.87 2.97
CA GLN A 18 -10.83 12.87 1.94
C GLN A 18 -12.18 12.60 1.25
N MET A 19 -12.44 11.34 0.89
CA MET A 19 -13.73 10.98 0.28
C MET A 19 -14.92 11.27 1.20
N LEU A 20 -14.78 11.01 2.50
CA LEU A 20 -15.81 11.33 3.50
C LEU A 20 -16.01 12.84 3.63
N ASP A 21 -14.92 13.62 3.72
CA ASP A 21 -14.96 15.06 3.87
C ASP A 21 -15.56 15.78 2.64
N GLN A 22 -15.29 15.26 1.43
CA GLN A 22 -15.77 15.79 0.14
C GLN A 22 -17.17 15.30 -0.25
N SER A 23 -17.78 14.37 0.51
CA SER A 23 -19.14 13.91 0.22
C SER A 23 -20.17 15.02 0.43
N ASP A 24 -21.28 14.99 -0.29
CA ASP A 24 -22.40 15.93 -0.14
C ASP A 24 -23.31 15.60 1.07
N ALA A 25 -22.90 14.65 1.91
CA ALA A 25 -23.67 14.20 3.07
C ALA A 25 -23.67 15.27 4.19
N GLU A 26 -24.68 15.22 5.03
CA GLU A 26 -24.78 16.08 6.23
C GLU A 26 -23.61 15.84 7.20
N GLU A 27 -23.19 16.87 7.93
CA GLU A 27 -22.04 16.80 8.85
C GLU A 27 -22.19 15.75 9.96
N ASP A 28 -23.40 15.49 10.43
CA ASP A 28 -23.66 14.45 11.43
C ASP A 28 -23.40 13.05 10.84
N TYR A 29 -23.80 12.83 9.60
CA TYR A 29 -23.51 11.58 8.89
C TYR A 29 -22.00 11.43 8.63
N LYS A 30 -21.33 12.49 8.17
CA LYS A 30 -19.86 12.47 7.98
C LYS A 30 -19.12 12.16 9.27
N ARG A 31 -19.57 12.76 10.40
CA ARG A 31 -18.99 12.50 11.72
C ARG A 31 -19.14 11.02 12.11
N TYR A 32 -20.29 10.44 11.87
CA TYR A 32 -20.56 9.04 12.17
C TYR A 32 -19.71 8.10 11.30
N GLU A 33 -19.57 8.38 10.01
CA GLU A 33 -18.72 7.59 9.11
C GLU A 33 -17.22 7.74 9.45
N ARG A 34 -16.77 8.91 9.84
CA ARG A 34 -15.39 9.11 10.36
C ARG A 34 -15.15 8.26 11.61
N GLN A 35 -16.09 8.19 12.54
CA GLN A 35 -15.98 7.36 13.74
C GLN A 35 -15.90 5.87 13.41
N LYS A 36 -16.68 5.38 12.45
CA LYS A 36 -16.60 3.99 11.99
C LYS A 36 -15.24 3.68 11.35
N LEU A 37 -14.76 4.59 10.50
CA LEU A 37 -13.44 4.44 9.87
C LEU A 37 -12.34 4.43 10.93
N ASP A 38 -12.39 5.32 11.90
CA ASP A 38 -11.40 5.40 12.98
C ASP A 38 -11.45 4.15 13.86
N ALA A 39 -12.64 3.62 14.16
CA ALA A 39 -12.81 2.37 14.88
C ALA A 39 -12.23 1.17 14.11
N LEU A 40 -12.47 1.08 12.81
CA LEU A 40 -11.88 0.03 11.95
C LEU A 40 -10.35 0.11 11.93
N LEU A 41 -9.81 1.29 11.75
CA LEU A 41 -8.37 1.52 11.73
C LEU A 41 -7.74 1.23 13.10
N GLY A 42 -8.38 1.65 14.19
CA GLY A 42 -7.96 1.32 15.56
C GLY A 42 -7.97 -0.18 15.82
N TRP A 43 -8.99 -0.88 15.33
CA TRP A 43 -9.06 -2.33 15.40
C TRP A 43 -7.92 -3.01 14.62
N CYS A 44 -7.55 -2.48 13.45
CA CYS A 44 -6.42 -2.99 12.67
C CYS A 44 -5.06 -2.77 13.34
N GLU A 45 -4.91 -1.70 14.11
CA GLU A 45 -3.66 -1.37 14.82
C GLU A 45 -3.62 -1.88 16.26
N THR A 46 -4.68 -2.55 16.74
CA THR A 46 -4.69 -3.06 18.12
C THR A 46 -3.52 -3.99 18.39
N LEU A 47 -2.90 -3.85 19.56
CA LEU A 47 -1.80 -4.69 20.04
C LEU A 47 -2.32 -5.95 20.74
N GLY A 48 -3.60 -5.96 21.13
CA GLY A 48 -4.23 -7.03 21.87
C GLY A 48 -5.11 -7.95 21.02
N CYS A 49 -5.99 -8.65 21.70
CA CYS A 49 -6.94 -9.55 21.06
C CYS A 49 -7.95 -8.80 20.18
N ARG A 50 -7.93 -9.06 18.86
CA ARG A 50 -8.83 -8.42 17.90
C ARG A 50 -10.30 -8.73 18.15
N ARG A 51 -10.60 -9.96 18.60
CA ARG A 51 -12.00 -10.32 18.92
C ARG A 51 -12.51 -9.55 20.11
N ARG A 52 -11.67 -9.32 21.13
CA ARG A 52 -12.02 -8.48 22.29
C ARG A 52 -12.34 -7.07 21.83
N ALA A 53 -11.44 -6.43 21.08
CA ALA A 53 -11.64 -5.07 20.57
C ALA A 53 -12.89 -4.94 19.69
N LEU A 54 -13.19 -5.96 18.88
CA LEU A 54 -14.40 -5.98 18.06
C LEU A 54 -15.68 -6.09 18.91
N LEU A 55 -15.69 -6.96 19.89
CA LEU A 55 -16.85 -7.14 20.78
C LEU A 55 -17.09 -5.88 21.63
N GLU A 56 -16.04 -5.28 22.17
CA GLU A 56 -16.11 -4.02 22.91
C GLU A 56 -16.69 -2.89 22.06
N TYR A 57 -16.35 -2.83 20.77
CA TYR A 57 -16.93 -1.87 19.83
C TYR A 57 -18.45 -2.03 19.69
N PHE A 58 -18.95 -3.25 19.77
CA PHE A 58 -20.39 -3.53 19.74
C PHE A 58 -21.06 -3.58 21.13
N GLY A 59 -20.34 -3.16 22.18
CA GLY A 59 -20.88 -3.10 23.55
C GLY A 59 -20.90 -4.43 24.28
N ASP A 60 -20.23 -5.46 23.75
CA ASP A 60 -20.07 -6.77 24.39
C ASP A 60 -18.68 -6.88 25.06
N THR A 61 -18.52 -7.84 25.94
CA THR A 61 -17.29 -8.05 26.70
C THR A 61 -16.76 -9.48 26.59
N LEU A 62 -15.45 -9.59 26.41
CA LEU A 62 -14.77 -10.89 26.40
C LEU A 62 -13.92 -11.05 27.67
N LYS A 63 -14.26 -12.01 28.52
CA LYS A 63 -13.56 -12.25 29.81
C LYS A 63 -12.10 -12.64 29.64
N LYS A 64 -11.74 -13.32 28.55
CA LYS A 64 -10.37 -13.76 28.23
C LYS A 64 -10.10 -13.52 26.75
N ASP A 65 -8.84 -13.37 26.38
CA ASP A 65 -8.43 -13.31 24.99
C ASP A 65 -8.85 -14.56 24.22
N CYS A 66 -9.19 -14.39 22.93
CA CYS A 66 -9.81 -15.47 22.17
C CYS A 66 -8.88 -16.66 21.85
N GLY A 67 -7.58 -16.48 21.94
CA GLY A 67 -6.57 -17.50 21.68
C GLY A 67 -6.45 -17.96 20.22
N ASN A 68 -7.18 -17.35 19.28
CA ASN A 68 -7.20 -17.80 17.89
C ASN A 68 -7.18 -16.68 16.84
N CYS A 69 -7.05 -15.41 17.23
CA CYS A 69 -6.77 -14.33 16.27
C CYS A 69 -5.24 -14.14 16.14
N ASP A 70 -4.82 -13.43 15.11
CA ASP A 70 -3.41 -13.11 14.87
C ASP A 70 -2.75 -12.43 16.09
N GLY A 71 -3.42 -11.45 16.73
CA GLY A 71 -2.91 -10.80 17.93
C GLY A 71 -2.76 -11.72 19.16
N CYS A 72 -3.46 -12.88 19.19
CA CYS A 72 -3.30 -13.88 20.26
C CYS A 72 -2.27 -14.97 19.92
N LEU A 73 -2.22 -15.38 18.65
CA LEU A 73 -1.33 -16.45 18.17
C LEU A 73 0.09 -15.93 17.94
N GLU A 74 0.20 -14.72 17.39
CA GLU A 74 1.45 -14.05 17.08
C GLU A 74 1.40 -12.62 17.65
N PRO A 75 1.64 -12.44 18.96
CA PRO A 75 1.61 -11.12 19.58
C PRO A 75 2.51 -10.15 18.83
N VAL A 76 1.94 -9.03 18.46
CA VAL A 76 2.66 -8.03 17.68
C VAL A 76 3.68 -7.33 18.58
N ALA A 77 4.93 -7.31 18.16
CA ALA A 77 5.96 -6.55 18.84
C ALA A 77 5.59 -5.05 18.85
N SER A 78 5.77 -4.45 20.02
CA SER A 78 5.57 -3.01 20.19
C SER A 78 6.83 -2.41 20.83
N TRP A 79 7.01 -1.11 20.64
CA TRP A 79 8.13 -0.36 21.19
C TRP A 79 7.65 0.95 21.81
N ASP A 80 8.42 1.45 22.78
CA ASP A 80 8.15 2.77 23.37
C ASP A 80 8.37 3.85 22.29
N GLY A 81 7.27 4.45 21.90
CA GLY A 81 7.23 5.43 20.82
C GLY A 81 7.18 6.88 21.28
N LEU A 82 7.24 7.16 22.59
CA LEU A 82 7.02 8.51 23.11
C LEU A 82 8.01 9.51 22.51
N GLU A 83 9.30 9.18 22.47
CA GLU A 83 10.32 10.07 21.91
C GLU A 83 10.11 10.29 20.40
N ALA A 84 9.83 9.24 19.64
CA ALA A 84 9.56 9.34 18.22
C ALA A 84 8.28 10.16 17.95
N ALA A 85 7.23 9.96 18.72
CA ALA A 85 6.01 10.76 18.65
C ALA A 85 6.32 12.26 18.88
N ARG A 86 7.07 12.58 19.93
CA ARG A 86 7.47 13.96 20.24
C ARG A 86 8.32 14.59 19.13
N LYS A 87 9.32 13.87 18.59
CA LYS A 87 10.12 14.33 17.44
C LYS A 87 9.23 14.66 16.25
N LEU A 88 8.31 13.75 15.89
CA LEU A 88 7.42 13.94 14.75
C LEU A 88 6.42 15.08 14.96
N LEU A 89 5.73 15.13 16.10
CA LEU A 89 4.78 16.19 16.41
C LEU A 89 5.46 17.57 16.45
N SER A 90 6.69 17.64 16.98
CA SER A 90 7.50 18.86 16.96
C SER A 90 7.88 19.28 15.54
N ALA A 91 8.21 18.33 14.66
CA ALA A 91 8.52 18.62 13.27
C ALA A 91 7.28 19.15 12.53
N VAL A 92 6.12 18.54 12.72
CA VAL A 92 4.85 19.02 12.16
C VAL A 92 4.54 20.45 12.64
N TYR A 93 4.71 20.73 13.93
CA TYR A 93 4.49 22.07 14.49
C TYR A 93 5.45 23.10 13.88
N ARG A 94 6.76 22.81 13.88
CA ARG A 94 7.80 23.74 13.42
C ARG A 94 7.82 23.98 11.93
N THR A 95 7.32 23.04 11.13
CA THR A 95 7.09 23.23 9.68
C THR A 95 5.75 23.96 9.39
N GLY A 96 5.07 24.47 10.41
CA GLY A 96 3.88 25.31 10.28
C GLY A 96 2.59 24.55 9.93
N GLN A 97 2.56 23.24 10.11
CA GLN A 97 1.37 22.39 9.86
C GLN A 97 0.79 22.58 8.43
N ARG A 98 1.66 22.72 7.44
CA ARG A 98 1.29 22.98 6.03
C ARG A 98 1.82 21.93 5.08
N PHE A 99 2.55 20.94 5.58
CA PHE A 99 3.25 19.97 4.76
C PHE A 99 2.75 18.56 5.02
N GLY A 100 2.71 17.76 3.97
CA GLY A 100 2.35 16.34 4.04
C GLY A 100 3.48 15.46 4.59
N ALA A 101 3.15 14.20 4.81
CA ALA A 101 4.02 13.21 5.45
C ALA A 101 5.43 13.09 4.81
N ALA A 102 5.52 13.13 3.49
CA ALA A 102 6.81 12.99 2.80
C ALA A 102 7.80 14.11 3.19
N HIS A 103 7.34 15.36 3.17
CA HIS A 103 8.16 16.51 3.52
C HIS A 103 8.57 16.52 4.99
N VAL A 104 7.64 16.20 5.90
CA VAL A 104 7.93 16.13 7.34
C VAL A 104 8.97 15.03 7.62
N VAL A 105 8.87 13.90 6.94
CA VAL A 105 9.88 12.82 7.03
C VAL A 105 11.24 13.28 6.49
N ASP A 106 11.28 13.97 5.33
CA ASP A 106 12.54 14.50 4.78
C ASP A 106 13.22 15.45 5.78
N VAL A 107 12.47 16.32 6.46
CA VAL A 107 12.99 17.19 7.53
C VAL A 107 13.52 16.37 8.71
N LEU A 108 12.78 15.37 9.19
CA LEU A 108 13.17 14.55 10.33
C LEU A 108 14.46 13.76 10.08
N VAL A 109 14.63 13.22 8.87
CA VAL A 109 15.83 12.44 8.53
C VAL A 109 17.01 13.33 8.08
N GLY A 110 16.81 14.64 7.98
CA GLY A 110 17.86 15.57 7.56
C GLY A 110 18.19 15.51 6.07
N LYS A 111 17.17 15.33 5.23
CA LYS A 111 17.34 15.24 3.78
C LYS A 111 17.16 16.61 3.12
N ASP A 112 18.21 17.11 2.46
CA ASP A 112 18.21 18.36 1.69
C ASP A 112 17.47 18.17 0.36
N THR A 113 16.14 18.25 0.41
CA THR A 113 15.33 18.31 -0.81
C THR A 113 15.13 19.77 -1.24
N GLU A 114 14.88 20.01 -2.52
CA GLU A 114 14.57 21.35 -3.03
C GLU A 114 13.47 22.04 -2.20
N LYS A 115 12.42 21.31 -1.85
CA LYS A 115 11.31 21.82 -1.04
C LYS A 115 11.73 22.16 0.40
N VAL A 116 12.66 21.41 1.00
CA VAL A 116 13.22 21.70 2.33
C VAL A 116 14.06 22.98 2.27
N LEU A 117 14.89 23.14 1.24
CA LEU A 117 15.75 24.31 1.05
C LEU A 117 14.92 25.57 0.75
N GLN A 118 13.95 25.52 -0.14
CA GLN A 118 13.05 26.63 -0.46
C GLN A 118 12.30 27.17 0.75
N ASN A 119 11.94 26.31 1.69
CA ASN A 119 11.25 26.70 2.92
C ASN A 119 12.19 26.94 4.11
N GLN A 120 13.51 26.87 3.90
CA GLN A 120 14.55 27.05 4.91
C GLN A 120 14.42 26.09 6.11
N HIS A 121 13.80 24.91 5.90
CA HIS A 121 13.58 23.95 6.98
C HIS A 121 14.84 23.23 7.45
N GLN A 122 15.93 23.27 6.69
CA GLN A 122 17.26 22.80 7.13
C GLN A 122 17.82 23.61 8.32
N GLN A 123 17.26 24.79 8.58
CA GLN A 123 17.65 25.62 9.73
C GLN A 123 16.83 25.34 11.00
N LEU A 124 15.78 24.54 10.89
CA LEU A 124 14.94 24.20 12.02
C LEU A 124 15.68 23.25 12.97
N SER A 125 15.47 23.44 14.29
CA SER A 125 16.04 22.54 15.31
C SER A 125 15.54 21.09 15.23
N VAL A 126 14.55 20.82 14.41
CA VAL A 126 13.98 19.49 14.15
C VAL A 126 14.56 18.85 12.89
N PHE A 127 15.46 19.52 12.19
CA PHE A 127 16.11 18.96 11.00
C PHE A 127 17.11 17.88 11.42
N GLY A 128 16.95 16.67 10.90
CA GLY A 128 17.85 15.55 11.17
C GLY A 128 17.72 14.88 12.55
N ILE A 129 16.83 15.35 13.45
CA ILE A 129 16.69 14.77 14.79
C ILE A 129 16.15 13.34 14.79
N GLY A 130 15.61 12.87 13.68
CA GLY A 130 15.03 11.56 13.48
C GLY A 130 15.79 10.70 12.48
N SER A 131 17.07 11.00 12.22
CA SER A 131 17.91 10.24 11.29
C SER A 131 18.19 8.81 11.74
N ASP A 132 18.00 8.50 13.02
CA ASP A 132 18.09 7.19 13.65
C ASP A 132 16.95 6.25 13.24
N ILE A 133 15.84 6.77 12.72
CA ILE A 133 14.67 6.01 12.28
C ILE A 133 14.53 6.10 10.76
N SER A 134 14.30 4.95 10.11
CA SER A 134 14.15 4.92 8.65
C SER A 134 12.93 5.69 8.17
N PRO A 135 12.95 6.27 6.94
CA PRO A 135 11.80 6.97 6.37
C PRO A 135 10.53 6.12 6.31
N GLN A 136 10.68 4.80 6.12
CA GLN A 136 9.56 3.87 6.10
C GLN A 136 8.94 3.72 7.50
N LYS A 137 9.77 3.61 8.54
CA LYS A 137 9.30 3.52 9.94
C LYS A 137 8.65 4.84 10.36
N TRP A 138 9.16 6.00 9.91
CA TRP A 138 8.51 7.30 10.13
C TRP A 138 7.12 7.38 9.52
N ARG A 139 6.90 6.83 8.33
CA ARG A 139 5.55 6.77 7.71
C ARG A 139 4.60 5.90 8.52
N SER A 140 5.10 4.82 9.11
CA SER A 140 4.31 3.99 10.03
C SER A 140 3.93 4.76 11.30
N VAL A 141 4.87 5.47 11.90
CA VAL A 141 4.62 6.35 13.06
C VAL A 141 3.56 7.39 12.74
N ILE A 142 3.63 8.05 11.58
CA ILE A 142 2.62 9.01 11.14
C ILE A 142 1.24 8.35 11.06
N ARG A 143 1.14 7.18 10.41
CA ARG A 143 -0.12 6.44 10.28
C ARG A 143 -0.72 6.13 11.65
N GLN A 144 0.09 5.59 12.57
CA GLN A 144 -0.36 5.23 13.90
C GLN A 144 -0.78 6.47 14.72
N LEU A 145 -0.05 7.58 14.66
CA LEU A 145 -0.45 8.83 15.32
C LEU A 145 -1.75 9.42 14.77
N ILE A 146 -2.02 9.25 13.46
CA ILE A 146 -3.29 9.65 12.86
C ILE A 146 -4.42 8.76 13.39
N ILE A 147 -4.21 7.46 13.49
CA ILE A 147 -5.20 6.51 14.01
C ILE A 147 -5.47 6.72 15.50
N MET A 148 -4.43 7.01 16.29
CA MET A 148 -4.53 7.34 17.72
C MET A 148 -5.16 8.73 17.96
N GLY A 149 -5.42 9.51 16.92
CA GLY A 149 -6.03 10.82 17.03
C GLY A 149 -5.07 11.95 17.45
N TYR A 150 -3.76 11.74 17.44
CA TYR A 150 -2.76 12.77 17.73
C TYR A 150 -2.39 13.62 16.52
N LEU A 151 -2.66 13.14 15.31
CA LEU A 151 -2.47 13.87 14.06
C LEU A 151 -3.72 13.78 13.19
N ARG A 152 -3.91 14.77 12.35
CA ARG A 152 -4.91 14.77 11.28
C ARG A 152 -4.23 15.12 9.96
N ALA A 153 -4.60 14.43 8.90
CA ALA A 153 -4.25 14.83 7.54
C ALA A 153 -5.37 15.74 7.00
N ASP A 154 -5.02 16.99 6.68
CA ASP A 154 -5.97 17.98 6.20
C ASP A 154 -6.22 17.78 4.68
N ALA A 155 -7.44 17.39 4.34
CA ALA A 155 -7.83 17.12 2.97
C ALA A 155 -7.82 18.36 2.07
N GLU A 156 -8.24 19.51 2.61
CA GLU A 156 -8.28 20.78 1.89
C GLU A 156 -6.87 21.32 1.58
N ARG A 157 -5.89 20.90 2.36
CA ARG A 157 -4.47 21.29 2.22
C ARG A 157 -3.61 20.14 1.68
N TYR A 158 -4.13 19.37 0.74
CA TYR A 158 -3.37 18.30 0.06
C TYR A 158 -2.72 17.27 1.01
N GLY A 159 -3.39 16.95 2.12
CA GLY A 159 -2.89 15.99 3.10
C GLY A 159 -1.83 16.56 4.05
N ALA A 160 -1.82 17.87 4.27
CA ALA A 160 -0.96 18.48 5.27
C ALA A 160 -1.22 17.89 6.66
N LEU A 161 -0.15 17.59 7.39
CA LEU A 161 -0.26 17.09 8.76
C LEU A 161 -0.53 18.22 9.72
N VAL A 162 -1.58 18.07 10.52
CA VAL A 162 -2.03 19.05 11.53
C VAL A 162 -2.13 18.37 12.88
N LEU A 163 -1.67 19.05 13.91
CA LEU A 163 -1.80 18.61 15.30
C LEU A 163 -3.26 18.67 15.75
N THR A 164 -3.64 17.73 16.58
CA THR A 164 -4.91 17.75 17.30
C THR A 164 -4.72 18.33 18.70
N GLU A 165 -5.79 18.55 19.42
CA GLU A 165 -5.72 19.00 20.82
C GLU A 165 -5.02 17.95 21.70
N SER A 166 -5.28 16.67 21.47
CA SER A 166 -4.66 15.54 22.17
C SER A 166 -3.14 15.45 22.00
N SER A 167 -2.57 16.06 20.94
CA SER A 167 -1.11 16.06 20.72
C SER A 167 -0.33 16.73 21.85
N ARG A 168 -0.98 17.66 22.58
CA ARG A 168 -0.32 18.45 23.64
C ARG A 168 0.17 17.59 24.80
N THR A 169 -0.62 16.59 25.20
CA THR A 169 -0.25 15.68 26.31
C THR A 169 0.94 14.80 25.92
N VAL A 170 1.01 14.36 24.66
CA VAL A 170 2.16 13.61 24.14
C VAL A 170 3.40 14.48 24.07
N LEU A 171 3.29 15.72 23.54
CA LEU A 171 4.41 16.66 23.47
C LEU A 171 5.00 16.98 24.85
N ARG A 172 4.18 17.05 25.89
CA ARG A 172 4.61 17.24 27.28
C ARG A 172 5.17 15.98 27.94
N GLY A 173 4.98 14.81 27.30
CA GLY A 173 5.39 13.52 27.87
C GLY A 173 4.45 12.98 28.96
N GLU A 174 3.23 13.53 29.04
CA GLU A 174 2.22 13.14 30.03
C GLU A 174 1.48 11.84 29.64
N THR A 175 1.49 11.49 28.36
CA THR A 175 0.80 10.33 27.82
C THR A 175 1.82 9.36 27.22
N PRO A 176 1.91 8.11 27.71
CA PRO A 176 2.76 7.10 27.08
C PRO A 176 2.23 6.75 25.69
N VAL A 177 3.14 6.54 24.76
CA VAL A 177 2.83 6.14 23.38
C VAL A 177 3.60 4.88 23.05
N SER A 178 2.88 3.84 22.68
CA SER A 178 3.46 2.60 22.16
C SER A 178 3.09 2.42 20.71
N PHE A 179 4.07 2.16 19.88
CA PHE A 179 3.85 1.85 18.46
C PHE A 179 4.00 0.36 18.20
N ARG A 180 3.13 -0.14 17.36
CA ARG A 180 3.25 -1.45 16.77
C ARG A 180 4.47 -1.49 15.84
N GLU A 181 5.27 -2.53 15.93
CA GLU A 181 6.24 -2.85 14.90
C GLU A 181 5.48 -3.33 13.64
N ASP A 182 5.67 -2.64 12.53
CA ASP A 182 5.19 -3.19 11.27
C ASP A 182 5.95 -4.50 11.00
N PRO A 183 5.25 -5.55 10.52
CA PRO A 183 5.94 -6.77 10.15
C PRO A 183 7.06 -6.39 9.19
N VAL A 184 8.28 -6.68 9.61
CA VAL A 184 9.42 -6.59 8.69
C VAL A 184 8.98 -7.42 7.51
N LYS A 185 8.82 -6.79 6.34
CA LYS A 185 8.89 -7.55 5.11
C LYS A 185 10.26 -8.21 5.17
N THR A 186 10.33 -9.38 5.83
CA THR A 186 11.35 -10.31 5.45
C THR A 186 11.23 -10.24 3.94
N LYS A 187 12.28 -9.77 3.28
CA LYS A 187 12.59 -10.22 1.96
C LYS A 187 12.68 -11.75 2.10
N THR A 188 11.53 -12.44 2.33
CA THR A 188 11.36 -13.58 1.52
C THR A 188 11.76 -12.99 0.19
N HIS A 189 12.87 -13.41 -0.33
CA HIS A 189 13.02 -13.60 -1.72
C HIS A 189 11.72 -14.35 -2.15
N ARG A 190 10.60 -13.62 -2.19
CA ARG A 190 10.01 -13.44 -3.47
C ARG A 190 11.16 -12.72 -4.17
N SER A 191 12.07 -13.51 -4.62
CA SER A 191 12.33 -13.44 -6.02
C SER A 191 10.94 -13.04 -6.51
N ARG A 192 10.74 -11.75 -6.91
CA ARG A 192 10.25 -11.71 -8.24
C ARG A 192 11.09 -12.81 -8.85
N SER A 193 10.54 -13.98 -8.83
CA SER A 193 10.55 -14.69 -10.05
C SER A 193 9.82 -13.61 -10.90
N ARG A 194 10.65 -12.75 -11.44
CA ARG A 194 10.90 -13.14 -12.83
C ARG A 194 10.85 -14.63 -12.66
N GLN A 195 9.66 -15.20 -12.82
CA GLN A 195 9.67 -16.34 -13.66
C GLN A 195 10.44 -15.79 -14.88
N ALA A 196 11.78 -15.82 -14.73
CA ALA A 196 12.58 -16.40 -15.75
C ALA A 196 11.82 -17.69 -15.90
N THR A 197 10.77 -17.61 -16.70
CA THR A 197 10.21 -18.76 -17.36
C THR A 197 11.47 -19.44 -17.75
N ASP A 198 11.75 -20.61 -17.13
CA ASP A 198 12.76 -21.52 -17.67
C ASP A 198 12.20 -21.86 -19.05
N ILE A 199 12.36 -20.88 -19.96
CA ILE A 199 12.06 -21.04 -21.36
C ILE A 199 13.22 -21.89 -21.83
N SER A 200 12.91 -23.09 -22.21
CA SER A 200 13.92 -23.98 -22.75
C SER A 200 14.64 -23.25 -23.89
N PRO A 201 15.93 -23.50 -24.13
CA PRO A 201 16.61 -22.88 -25.26
C PRO A 201 15.87 -23.10 -26.59
N GLU A 202 15.11 -24.20 -26.71
CA GLU A 202 14.27 -24.56 -27.86
C GLU A 202 13.02 -23.66 -28.00
N ASP A 203 12.53 -23.09 -26.90
CA ASP A 203 11.36 -22.21 -26.88
C ASP A 203 11.72 -20.72 -26.92
N ALA A 204 13.00 -20.38 -26.87
CA ALA A 204 13.44 -18.98 -26.77
C ALA A 204 13.02 -18.15 -28.00
N ASP A 205 13.16 -18.74 -29.22
CA ASP A 205 12.80 -18.07 -30.46
C ASP A 205 11.29 -17.81 -30.57
N LEU A 206 10.46 -18.80 -30.21
CA LEU A 206 8.99 -18.63 -30.16
C LEU A 206 8.58 -17.63 -29.10
N TRP A 207 9.24 -17.63 -27.94
CA TRP A 207 8.98 -16.66 -26.91
C TRP A 207 9.25 -15.20 -27.36
N ASP A 208 10.37 -15.00 -28.05
CA ASP A 208 10.73 -13.69 -28.57
C ASP A 208 9.79 -13.27 -29.70
N ALA A 209 9.35 -14.18 -30.58
CA ALA A 209 8.36 -13.92 -31.62
C ALA A 209 6.99 -13.52 -31.01
N LEU A 210 6.50 -14.20 -29.97
CA LEU A 210 5.27 -13.85 -29.29
C LEU A 210 5.35 -12.47 -28.63
N LYS A 211 6.49 -12.12 -28.02
CA LYS A 211 6.72 -10.79 -27.46
C LYS A 211 6.79 -9.71 -28.53
N ALA A 212 7.39 -9.98 -29.66
CA ALA A 212 7.46 -9.07 -30.82
C ALA A 212 6.05 -8.79 -31.35
N CYS A 213 5.26 -9.82 -31.65
CA CYS A 213 3.88 -9.71 -32.09
C CYS A 213 3.03 -8.87 -31.13
N ARG A 214 3.16 -9.11 -29.81
CA ARG A 214 2.46 -8.30 -28.82
C ARG A 214 2.88 -6.84 -28.83
N ARG A 215 4.17 -6.55 -29.02
CA ARG A 215 4.69 -5.18 -29.07
C ARG A 215 4.17 -4.46 -30.29
N ASP A 216 4.22 -5.09 -31.46
CA ASP A 216 3.75 -4.51 -32.72
C ASP A 216 2.25 -4.14 -32.61
N LEU A 217 1.42 -5.04 -32.08
CA LEU A 217 0.01 -4.79 -31.85
C LEU A 217 -0.25 -3.67 -30.81
N ALA A 218 0.60 -3.56 -29.81
CA ALA A 218 0.51 -2.50 -28.81
C ALA A 218 0.87 -1.14 -29.40
N ASP A 219 1.91 -1.09 -30.22
CA ASP A 219 2.36 0.12 -30.91
C ASP A 219 1.34 0.56 -31.99
N GLU A 220 0.76 -0.38 -32.76
CA GLU A 220 -0.33 -0.10 -33.71
C GLU A 220 -1.55 0.56 -33.05
N GLN A 221 -1.83 0.21 -31.80
CA GLN A 221 -2.99 0.72 -31.07
C GLN A 221 -2.67 1.86 -30.07
N GLY A 222 -1.41 2.22 -29.94
CA GLY A 222 -0.98 3.25 -28.98
C GLY A 222 -1.25 2.88 -27.51
N VAL A 223 -1.21 1.58 -27.16
CA VAL A 223 -1.49 1.09 -25.82
C VAL A 223 -0.29 0.35 -25.23
N PRO A 224 -0.16 0.29 -23.89
CA PRO A 224 0.89 -0.53 -23.26
C PRO A 224 0.73 -2.02 -23.60
N ALA A 225 1.83 -2.72 -23.84
CA ALA A 225 1.87 -4.14 -24.28
C ALA A 225 1.06 -5.10 -23.38
N TYR A 226 0.97 -4.83 -22.06
CA TYR A 226 0.19 -5.67 -21.14
C TYR A 226 -1.33 -5.59 -21.37
N VAL A 227 -1.81 -4.56 -22.07
CA VAL A 227 -3.24 -4.41 -22.45
C VAL A 227 -3.62 -5.47 -23.48
N ILE A 228 -2.70 -5.78 -24.40
CA ILE A 228 -2.90 -6.85 -25.39
C ILE A 228 -2.95 -8.20 -24.66
N PHE A 229 -1.82 -8.66 -24.12
CA PHE A 229 -1.71 -9.85 -23.29
C PHE A 229 -0.63 -9.68 -22.20
N HIS A 230 -0.87 -10.26 -21.03
CA HIS A 230 0.14 -10.35 -19.97
C HIS A 230 1.20 -11.43 -20.31
N ASP A 231 2.40 -11.30 -19.73
CA ASP A 231 3.48 -12.30 -19.91
C ASP A 231 3.03 -13.72 -19.54
N LYS A 232 2.18 -13.85 -18.50
CA LYS A 232 1.60 -15.14 -18.11
C LYS A 232 0.76 -15.78 -19.21
N THR A 233 0.01 -14.98 -19.97
CA THR A 233 -0.80 -15.43 -21.10
C THR A 233 0.10 -15.89 -22.25
N LEU A 234 1.16 -15.14 -22.57
CA LEU A 234 2.14 -15.56 -23.59
C LEU A 234 2.86 -16.86 -23.20
N HIS A 235 3.15 -17.02 -21.91
CA HIS A 235 3.77 -18.24 -21.41
C HIS A 235 2.82 -19.46 -21.51
N ASP A 236 1.53 -19.27 -21.22
CA ASP A 236 0.53 -20.33 -21.39
C ASP A 236 0.34 -20.68 -22.89
N MET A 237 0.42 -19.69 -23.81
CA MET A 237 0.48 -19.91 -25.25
C MET A 237 1.73 -20.72 -25.66
N LEU A 238 2.89 -20.38 -25.12
CA LEU A 238 4.14 -21.09 -25.37
C LEU A 238 4.06 -22.56 -24.95
N GLN A 239 3.50 -22.83 -23.79
CA GLN A 239 3.35 -24.18 -23.25
C GLN A 239 2.33 -25.03 -24.00
N ARG A 240 1.16 -24.43 -24.32
CA ARG A 240 0.03 -25.18 -24.94
C ARG A 240 0.12 -25.26 -26.45
N ARG A 241 0.85 -24.33 -27.10
CA ARG A 241 0.98 -24.20 -28.53
C ARG A 241 -0.36 -24.36 -29.28
N PRO A 242 -1.35 -23.53 -29.01
CA PRO A 242 -2.69 -23.64 -29.61
C PRO A 242 -2.59 -23.50 -31.14
N ARG A 243 -3.31 -24.38 -31.85
CA ARG A 243 -3.29 -24.46 -33.30
C ARG A 243 -4.47 -23.77 -33.97
N ASP A 244 -5.53 -23.58 -33.25
CA ASP A 244 -6.77 -22.93 -33.71
C ASP A 244 -7.39 -21.98 -32.68
N ALA A 245 -8.44 -21.31 -33.11
CA ALA A 245 -9.15 -20.33 -32.26
C ALA A 245 -9.78 -20.97 -31.01
N THR A 246 -10.20 -22.23 -31.09
CA THR A 246 -10.83 -22.93 -29.95
C THR A 246 -9.79 -23.27 -28.89
N GLU A 247 -8.63 -23.76 -29.30
CA GLU A 247 -7.52 -24.03 -28.41
C GLU A 247 -6.96 -22.72 -27.80
N LEU A 248 -6.85 -21.66 -28.61
CA LEU A 248 -6.37 -20.36 -28.15
C LEU A 248 -7.33 -19.73 -27.12
N LEU A 249 -8.64 -19.94 -27.23
CA LEU A 249 -9.62 -19.50 -26.24
C LEU A 249 -9.46 -20.22 -24.90
N SER A 250 -8.90 -21.43 -24.89
CA SER A 250 -8.62 -22.19 -23.67
C SER A 250 -7.41 -21.67 -22.87
N VAL A 251 -6.60 -20.78 -23.45
CA VAL A 251 -5.41 -20.19 -22.84
C VAL A 251 -5.84 -19.16 -21.79
N ASN A 252 -5.20 -19.19 -20.62
CA ASN A 252 -5.49 -18.27 -19.53
C ASN A 252 -5.24 -16.80 -19.94
N GLY A 253 -6.28 -15.97 -19.84
CA GLY A 253 -6.22 -14.53 -20.18
C GLY A 253 -6.58 -14.22 -21.62
N VAL A 254 -7.01 -15.21 -22.41
CA VAL A 254 -7.62 -15.05 -23.74
C VAL A 254 -9.14 -15.14 -23.59
N GLY A 255 -9.82 -14.00 -23.67
CA GLY A 255 -11.27 -13.95 -23.74
C GLY A 255 -11.75 -13.73 -25.18
N GLN A 256 -13.04 -13.95 -25.44
CA GLN A 256 -13.65 -13.85 -26.77
C GLN A 256 -13.27 -12.56 -27.51
N ALA A 257 -13.39 -11.41 -26.85
CA ALA A 257 -13.06 -10.11 -27.46
C ALA A 257 -11.57 -9.96 -27.84
N LYS A 258 -10.67 -10.59 -27.10
CA LYS A 258 -9.22 -10.58 -27.41
C LYS A 258 -8.87 -11.59 -28.49
N LEU A 259 -9.58 -12.71 -28.52
CA LEU A 259 -9.46 -13.70 -29.61
C LEU A 259 -9.83 -13.07 -30.95
N GLU A 260 -10.98 -12.38 -31.01
CA GLU A 260 -11.45 -11.72 -32.24
C GLU A 260 -10.50 -10.61 -32.73
N ARG A 261 -9.89 -9.87 -31.80
CA ARG A 261 -9.01 -8.74 -32.15
C ARG A 261 -7.59 -9.16 -32.49
N TYR A 262 -7.05 -10.13 -31.78
CA TYR A 262 -5.61 -10.44 -31.79
C TYR A 262 -5.31 -11.90 -32.10
N GLY A 263 -6.29 -12.79 -31.97
CA GLY A 263 -6.08 -14.24 -32.02
C GLY A 263 -5.40 -14.70 -33.30
N GLN A 264 -5.82 -14.17 -34.46
CA GLN A 264 -5.26 -14.57 -35.77
C GLN A 264 -3.73 -14.30 -35.84
N ARG A 265 -3.27 -13.13 -35.41
CA ARG A 265 -1.85 -12.76 -35.44
C ARG A 265 -0.99 -13.66 -34.53
N PHE A 266 -1.51 -14.06 -33.39
CA PHE A 266 -0.81 -14.96 -32.48
C PHE A 266 -0.81 -16.42 -33.01
N LEU A 267 -1.88 -16.87 -33.64
CA LEU A 267 -1.93 -18.20 -34.28
C LEU A 267 -0.95 -18.30 -35.44
N GLU A 268 -0.79 -17.25 -36.23
CA GLU A 268 0.20 -17.18 -37.30
C GLU A 268 1.64 -17.35 -36.75
N VAL A 269 1.97 -16.60 -35.68
CA VAL A 269 3.29 -16.74 -35.04
C VAL A 269 3.52 -18.13 -34.47
N LEU A 270 2.48 -18.72 -33.87
CA LEU A 270 2.58 -20.10 -33.33
C LEU A 270 2.74 -21.16 -34.44
N ALA A 271 2.09 -20.96 -35.59
CA ALA A 271 2.22 -21.85 -36.75
C ALA A 271 3.59 -21.76 -37.45
N ASP A 272 4.11 -20.53 -37.61
CA ASP A 272 5.42 -20.30 -38.27
C ASP A 272 6.59 -20.93 -37.51
N GLN A 273 6.50 -21.05 -36.19
CA GLN A 273 7.54 -21.63 -35.34
C GLN A 273 7.29 -23.12 -35.03
N ALA A 274 6.20 -23.67 -35.52
CA ALA A 274 5.91 -25.12 -35.38
C ALA A 274 6.54 -25.96 -36.47
N GLY A 275 7.63 -25.59 -37.16
CA GLY A 275 8.39 -26.26 -38.23
C GLY A 275 7.82 -27.56 -38.76
N PRO A 276 8.09 -28.00 -39.98
CA PRO A 276 7.50 -29.19 -40.59
C PRO A 276 7.78 -30.47 -39.82
#